data_45235428ccdf4327fc36f306a45431f3
#
_entry.id   45235428ccdf4327fc36f306a45431f3
#
_cell.length_a   1.000
_cell.length_b   1.000
_cell.length_c   1.000
_cell.angle_alpha   90.00
_cell.angle_beta   90.00
_cell.angle_gamma   90.00
#
_symmetry.space_group_name_H-M   'P 1'
#
loop_
_entity.id
_entity.type
_entity.pdbx_description
1 polymer ?
#
loop_
_entity_poly.entity_id
_entity_poly.type
_entity_poly.pdbx_seq_one_letter_code
_entity_poly.pdbx_strand_id
1 'polypeptide(L)'
;MVEAHIMTPSEYVGTIMELCQDKRGVFKDMTYIEEDRVNIKYELPLNEIIYDFFDQLKSRSRGYASFDYELKEYVKSDLVKLDFLLNGDICDALSTIVHRDKAYAKGRAVAEKLQEVIPRQQFEIPIQAAIGGKIIARETVRAVRKDVLAKCYGGDISRKKKLLEKQKEGKKRMRQIGTVSLPSDAFMSVLRIN
;
A
#
# COMPACT_ATOMS: atom_id res chain seq x y z
N MET A 1 7.88 17.14 -12.19
CA MET A 1 9.16 17.09 -11.44
C MET A 1 9.32 18.36 -10.63
N VAL A 2 10.09 18.28 -9.56
CA VAL A 2 10.52 19.44 -8.77
C VAL A 2 12.02 19.45 -8.64
N GLU A 3 12.63 20.63 -8.53
CA GLU A 3 14.00 20.79 -8.08
C GLU A 3 13.97 21.03 -6.58
N ALA A 4 14.56 20.14 -5.85
CA ALA A 4 14.61 20.14 -4.40
C ALA A 4 15.97 20.64 -3.91
N HIS A 5 15.95 21.58 -2.99
CA HIS A 5 17.11 22.12 -2.27
C HIS A 5 17.07 21.64 -0.83
N ILE A 6 18.04 20.83 -0.44
CA ILE A 6 18.12 20.27 0.91
C ILE A 6 19.38 20.76 1.58
N MET A 7 19.22 21.61 2.60
CA MET A 7 20.34 22.05 3.41
C MET A 7 20.46 21.20 4.67
N THR A 8 21.65 20.67 4.94
CA THR A 8 21.89 19.73 6.02
C THR A 8 23.34 19.81 6.51
N PRO A 9 23.63 19.45 7.77
CA PRO A 9 24.99 19.18 8.21
C PRO A 9 25.60 18.03 7.41
N SER A 10 26.93 18.10 7.20
CA SER A 10 27.69 17.14 6.38
C SER A 10 27.53 15.69 6.84
N GLU A 11 27.38 15.45 8.14
CA GLU A 11 27.21 14.10 8.73
C GLU A 11 25.94 13.36 8.26
N TYR A 12 24.89 14.08 7.82
CA TYR A 12 23.61 13.47 7.36
C TYR A 12 23.50 13.33 5.84
N VAL A 13 24.48 13.81 5.07
CA VAL A 13 24.43 13.80 3.61
C VAL A 13 24.14 12.41 3.05
N GLY A 14 24.86 11.37 3.51
CA GLY A 14 24.66 10.00 3.04
C GLY A 14 23.24 9.48 3.24
N THR A 15 22.70 9.68 4.44
CA THR A 15 21.34 9.23 4.80
C THR A 15 20.24 9.96 4.02
N ILE A 16 20.49 11.25 3.73
CA ILE A 16 19.57 12.07 2.93
C ILE A 16 19.64 11.68 1.44
N MET A 17 20.82 11.40 0.93
CA MET A 17 20.98 10.91 -0.44
C MET A 17 20.28 9.57 -0.66
N GLU A 18 20.37 8.63 0.30
CA GLU A 18 19.61 7.38 0.28
C GLU A 18 18.09 7.65 0.24
N LEU A 19 17.60 8.56 1.10
CA LEU A 19 16.18 8.93 1.08
C LEU A 19 15.74 9.46 -0.29
N CYS A 20 16.52 10.36 -0.89
CA CYS A 20 16.22 10.91 -2.20
C CYS A 20 16.23 9.84 -3.29
N GLN A 21 17.16 8.89 -3.24
CA GLN A 21 17.22 7.76 -4.19
C GLN A 21 15.99 6.84 -4.04
N ASP A 22 15.58 6.50 -2.82
CA ASP A 22 14.37 5.72 -2.55
C ASP A 22 13.11 6.41 -3.12
N LYS A 23 13.09 7.73 -3.13
CA LYS A 23 12.01 8.56 -3.71
C LYS A 23 12.22 8.86 -5.21
N ARG A 24 13.07 8.08 -5.89
CA ARG A 24 13.36 8.21 -7.33
C ARG A 24 13.99 9.56 -7.70
N GLY A 25 14.74 10.15 -6.78
CA GLY A 25 15.46 11.40 -7.01
C GLY A 25 16.66 11.22 -7.91
N VAL A 26 16.87 12.20 -8.76
CA VAL A 26 18.06 12.33 -9.60
C VAL A 26 18.97 13.39 -9.00
N PHE A 27 20.15 12.98 -8.57
CA PHE A 27 21.16 13.90 -8.04
C PHE A 27 21.60 14.90 -9.11
N LYS A 28 21.68 16.18 -8.75
CA LYS A 28 22.13 17.25 -9.65
C LYS A 28 23.45 17.87 -9.20
N ASP A 29 23.49 18.36 -7.97
CA ASP A 29 24.64 19.10 -7.47
C ASP A 29 24.71 19.04 -5.95
N MET A 30 25.89 19.31 -5.41
CA MET A 30 26.14 19.44 -3.99
C MET A 30 27.17 20.54 -3.74
N THR A 31 26.79 21.55 -2.98
CA THR A 31 27.65 22.69 -2.65
C THR A 31 27.80 22.84 -1.14
N TYR A 32 29.03 23.04 -0.68
CA TYR A 32 29.32 23.38 0.70
C TYR A 32 29.08 24.86 0.90
N ILE A 33 28.20 25.23 1.82
CA ILE A 33 27.89 26.63 2.17
C ILE A 33 28.86 27.12 3.24
N GLU A 34 29.13 26.25 4.23
CA GLU A 34 30.04 26.45 5.35
C GLU A 34 30.80 25.14 5.58
N GLU A 35 31.79 25.13 6.51
CA GLU A 35 32.60 23.93 6.79
C GLU A 35 31.74 22.69 7.11
N ASP A 36 30.63 22.86 7.80
CA ASP A 36 29.75 21.78 8.25
C ASP A 36 28.37 21.75 7.57
N ARG A 37 28.08 22.66 6.63
CA ARG A 37 26.78 22.75 5.98
C ARG A 37 26.84 22.57 4.49
N VAL A 38 25.95 21.71 4.01
CA VAL A 38 25.87 21.31 2.59
C VAL A 38 24.48 21.61 2.05
N ASN A 39 24.41 22.17 0.86
CA ASN A 39 23.20 22.24 0.05
C ASN A 39 23.25 21.15 -1.03
N ILE A 40 22.27 20.26 -1.01
CA ILE A 40 22.14 19.14 -1.96
C ILE A 40 20.97 19.45 -2.88
N LYS A 41 21.20 19.40 -4.19
CA LYS A 41 20.17 19.57 -5.21
C LYS A 41 19.75 18.25 -5.82
N TYR A 42 18.46 17.99 -5.81
CA TYR A 42 17.85 16.81 -6.43
C TYR A 42 16.69 17.20 -7.32
N GLU A 43 16.50 16.48 -8.41
CA GLU A 43 15.22 16.44 -9.10
C GLU A 43 14.40 15.27 -8.57
N LEU A 44 13.20 15.55 -8.06
CA LEU A 44 12.30 14.57 -7.45
C LEU A 44 10.92 14.63 -8.13
N PRO A 45 10.20 13.49 -8.24
CA PRO A 45 8.80 13.52 -8.59
C PRO A 45 7.98 14.18 -7.47
N LEU A 46 7.15 15.16 -7.79
CA LEU A 46 6.33 15.86 -6.80
C LEU A 46 5.51 14.90 -5.92
N ASN A 47 4.95 13.85 -6.53
CA ASN A 47 4.15 12.86 -5.80
C ASN A 47 4.92 12.08 -4.72
N GLU A 48 6.25 12.00 -4.82
CA GLU A 48 7.08 11.29 -3.84
C GLU A 48 7.43 12.18 -2.62
N ILE A 49 7.21 13.50 -2.71
CA ILE A 49 7.57 14.44 -1.63
C ILE A 49 6.38 14.99 -0.86
N ILE A 50 5.13 14.86 -1.40
CA ILE A 50 3.95 15.51 -0.82
C ILE A 50 3.58 14.93 0.54
N TYR A 51 3.74 13.61 0.76
CA TYR A 51 3.17 12.96 1.93
C TYR A 51 4.12 12.91 3.12
N ASP A 52 5.18 12.14 3.03
CA ASP A 52 6.01 11.74 4.17
C ASP A 52 7.49 12.14 4.06
N PHE A 53 7.88 12.71 2.92
CA PHE A 53 9.28 13.05 2.63
C PHE A 53 9.86 14.01 3.67
N PHE A 54 9.12 15.05 4.01
CA PHE A 54 9.56 16.05 5.00
C PHE A 54 9.76 15.42 6.37
N ASP A 55 8.83 14.59 6.81
CA ASP A 55 8.90 13.92 8.12
C ASP A 55 10.09 12.95 8.17
N GLN A 56 10.30 12.18 7.08
CA GLN A 56 11.46 11.30 6.95
C GLN A 56 12.77 12.08 6.92
N LEU A 57 12.81 13.19 6.21
CA LEU A 57 13.97 14.08 6.15
C LEU A 57 14.34 14.60 7.54
N LYS A 58 13.37 15.11 8.28
CA LYS A 58 13.56 15.57 9.66
C LYS A 58 13.99 14.44 10.59
N SER A 59 13.37 13.29 10.51
CA SER A 59 13.71 12.14 11.33
C SER A 59 15.14 11.65 11.07
N ARG A 60 15.55 11.55 9.82
CA ARG A 60 16.88 11.08 9.42
C ARG A 60 18.00 12.09 9.72
N SER A 61 17.67 13.37 9.84
CA SER A 61 18.62 14.44 10.14
C SER A 61 18.51 14.98 11.55
N ARG A 62 17.80 14.29 12.45
CA ARG A 62 17.52 14.77 13.82
C ARG A 62 16.97 16.20 13.90
N GLY A 63 16.19 16.57 12.87
CA GLY A 63 15.56 17.89 12.76
C GLY A 63 16.44 18.97 12.12
N TYR A 64 17.69 18.70 11.79
CA TYR A 64 18.61 19.70 11.26
C TYR A 64 18.41 20.04 9.78
N ALA A 65 17.95 19.09 8.96
CA ALA A 65 17.76 19.36 7.54
C ALA A 65 16.61 20.34 7.29
N SER A 66 16.81 21.27 6.37
CA SER A 66 15.77 22.11 5.80
C SER A 66 15.54 21.71 4.34
N PHE A 67 14.31 21.94 3.87
CA PHE A 67 13.88 21.52 2.56
C PHE A 67 13.05 22.62 1.91
N ASP A 68 13.39 22.93 0.68
CA ASP A 68 12.64 23.79 -0.21
C ASP A 68 12.61 23.21 -1.60
N TYR A 69 11.59 23.52 -2.41
CA TYR A 69 11.49 23.00 -3.78
C TYR A 69 10.79 23.97 -4.71
N GLU A 70 11.19 23.93 -5.96
CA GLU A 70 10.59 24.65 -7.05
C GLU A 70 9.96 23.69 -8.06
N LEU A 71 8.78 24.04 -8.56
CA LEU A 71 8.13 23.27 -9.61
C LEU A 71 8.87 23.41 -10.92
N LYS A 72 9.23 22.30 -11.53
CA LYS A 72 9.79 22.21 -12.87
C LYS A 72 8.73 21.71 -13.87
N GLU A 73 9.20 21.18 -14.96
CA GLU A 73 8.40 20.66 -16.05
C GLU A 73 7.78 19.28 -15.77
N TYR A 74 6.77 18.92 -16.55
CA TYR A 74 6.23 17.58 -16.59
C TYR A 74 7.13 16.67 -17.40
N VAL A 75 7.55 15.55 -16.82
CA VAL A 75 8.39 14.55 -17.47
C VAL A 75 7.61 13.26 -17.62
N LYS A 76 7.75 12.61 -18.79
CA LYS A 76 7.15 11.31 -19.04
C LYS A 76 7.70 10.28 -18.06
N SER A 77 6.81 9.55 -17.38
CA SER A 77 7.16 8.52 -16.42
C SER A 77 6.34 7.25 -16.69
N ASP A 78 6.89 6.08 -16.35
CA ASP A 78 6.19 4.80 -16.48
C ASP A 78 5.20 4.60 -15.32
N LEU A 79 4.07 5.29 -15.44
CA LEU A 79 2.99 5.24 -14.45
C LEU A 79 1.93 4.24 -14.86
N VAL A 80 1.40 3.52 -13.88
CA VAL A 80 0.33 2.55 -14.06
C VAL A 80 -0.80 2.82 -13.07
N LYS A 81 -2.03 2.56 -13.49
CA LYS A 81 -3.18 2.54 -12.60
C LYS A 81 -3.17 1.22 -11.84
N LEU A 82 -3.12 1.30 -10.52
CA LEU A 82 -3.24 0.17 -9.60
C LEU A 82 -4.66 0.14 -9.05
N ASP A 83 -5.42 -0.88 -9.42
CA ASP A 83 -6.79 -1.10 -8.97
C ASP A 83 -6.83 -2.16 -7.87
N PHE A 84 -7.77 -1.98 -6.92
CA PHE A 84 -8.04 -2.97 -5.88
C PHE A 84 -9.44 -3.54 -6.04
N LEU A 85 -9.54 -4.87 -6.01
CA LEU A 85 -10.81 -5.57 -6.10
C LEU A 85 -11.11 -6.24 -4.76
N LEU A 86 -12.32 -6.00 -4.26
CA LEU A 86 -12.86 -6.66 -3.07
C LEU A 86 -14.00 -7.59 -3.51
N ASN A 87 -13.83 -8.87 -3.27
CA ASN A 87 -14.78 -9.91 -3.70
C ASN A 87 -15.06 -9.93 -5.22
N GLY A 88 -14.15 -9.39 -6.03
CA GLY A 88 -14.26 -9.29 -7.49
C GLY A 88 -14.73 -7.93 -7.99
N ASP A 89 -15.24 -7.06 -7.13
CA ASP A 89 -15.69 -5.72 -7.48
C ASP A 89 -14.56 -4.70 -7.29
N ILE A 90 -14.37 -3.82 -8.26
CA ILE A 90 -13.36 -2.75 -8.18
C ILE A 90 -13.79 -1.72 -7.13
N CYS A 91 -12.86 -1.39 -6.25
CA CYS A 91 -13.01 -0.32 -5.27
C CYS A 91 -12.31 0.94 -5.78
N ASP A 92 -13.05 1.83 -6.46
CA ASP A 92 -12.49 3.04 -7.06
C ASP A 92 -11.81 3.95 -6.03
N ALA A 93 -12.32 4.00 -4.80
CA ALA A 93 -11.74 4.80 -3.72
C ALA A 93 -10.29 4.39 -3.36
N LEU A 94 -9.89 3.15 -3.66
CA LEU A 94 -8.55 2.63 -3.44
C LEU A 94 -7.67 2.69 -4.68
N SER A 95 -8.25 2.95 -5.86
CA SER A 95 -7.49 3.04 -7.11
C SER A 95 -6.47 4.19 -7.04
N THR A 96 -5.25 3.92 -7.43
CA THR A 96 -4.16 4.90 -7.36
C THR A 96 -3.24 4.80 -8.56
N ILE A 97 -2.56 5.90 -8.88
CA ILE A 97 -1.53 5.92 -9.92
C ILE A 97 -0.17 5.80 -9.23
N VAL A 98 0.62 4.83 -9.67
CA VAL A 98 1.93 4.54 -9.10
C VAL A 98 2.95 4.27 -10.20
N HIS A 99 4.24 4.43 -9.89
CA HIS A 99 5.29 3.99 -10.79
C HIS A 99 5.28 2.44 -10.89
N ARG A 100 5.51 1.92 -12.10
CA ARG A 100 5.46 0.48 -12.39
C ARG A 100 6.32 -0.35 -11.43
N ASP A 101 7.54 0.09 -11.16
CA ASP A 101 8.48 -0.64 -10.29
C ASP A 101 7.99 -0.76 -8.84
N LYS A 102 7.24 0.24 -8.36
CA LYS A 102 6.67 0.23 -7.00
C LYS A 102 5.29 -0.42 -6.92
N ALA A 103 4.65 -0.67 -8.05
CA ALA A 103 3.26 -1.13 -8.10
C ALA A 103 3.05 -2.48 -7.39
N TYR A 104 3.97 -3.42 -7.55
CA TYR A 104 3.87 -4.73 -6.89
C TYR A 104 4.00 -4.62 -5.36
N ALA A 105 5.04 -3.92 -4.89
CA ALA A 105 5.28 -3.73 -3.46
C ALA A 105 4.11 -3.00 -2.78
N LYS A 106 3.64 -1.92 -3.39
CA LYS A 106 2.49 -1.16 -2.90
C LYS A 106 1.19 -1.97 -2.96
N GLY A 107 0.94 -2.66 -4.05
CA GLY A 107 -0.24 -3.52 -4.21
C GLY A 107 -0.31 -4.61 -3.15
N ARG A 108 0.82 -5.23 -2.84
CA ARG A 108 0.93 -6.24 -1.80
C ARG A 108 0.73 -5.65 -0.39
N ALA A 109 1.43 -4.58 -0.05
CA ALA A 109 1.30 -3.93 1.25
C ALA A 109 -0.13 -3.48 1.56
N VAL A 110 -0.81 -2.89 0.57
CA VAL A 110 -2.21 -2.48 0.69
C VAL A 110 -3.13 -3.70 0.85
N ALA A 111 -2.93 -4.77 0.08
CA ALA A 111 -3.74 -5.98 0.18
C ALA A 111 -3.59 -6.66 1.55
N GLU A 112 -2.36 -6.75 2.08
CA GLU A 112 -2.06 -7.26 3.42
C GLU A 112 -2.74 -6.39 4.49
N LYS A 113 -2.66 -5.07 4.38
CA LYS A 113 -3.31 -4.15 5.32
C LYS A 113 -4.83 -4.25 5.29
N LEU A 114 -5.43 -4.33 4.11
CA LEU A 114 -6.87 -4.55 3.98
C LEU A 114 -7.31 -5.89 4.60
N GLN A 115 -6.50 -6.94 4.47
CA GLN A 115 -6.76 -8.22 5.11
C GLN A 115 -6.80 -8.13 6.64
N GLU A 116 -5.95 -7.29 7.24
CA GLU A 116 -5.93 -7.07 8.69
C GLU A 116 -7.14 -6.29 9.19
N VAL A 117 -7.56 -5.25 8.46
CA VAL A 117 -8.54 -4.26 8.91
C VAL A 117 -9.97 -4.66 8.54
N ILE A 118 -10.18 -5.34 7.40
CA ILE A 118 -11.53 -5.78 7.00
C ILE A 118 -12.01 -6.90 7.93
N PRO A 119 -13.17 -6.71 8.61
CA PRO A 119 -13.69 -7.70 9.54
C PRO A 119 -14.12 -8.97 8.80
N ARG A 120 -13.89 -10.12 9.42
CA ARG A 120 -14.32 -11.41 8.88
C ARG A 120 -15.83 -11.47 8.76
N GLN A 121 -16.31 -11.94 7.62
CA GLN A 121 -17.74 -12.17 7.35
C GLN A 121 -18.05 -13.68 7.26
N GLN A 122 -19.32 -14.01 6.98
CA GLN A 122 -19.76 -15.41 6.84
C GLN A 122 -19.19 -16.10 5.59
N PHE A 123 -18.60 -15.35 4.67
CA PHE A 123 -17.92 -15.82 3.47
C PHE A 123 -16.51 -15.26 3.39
N GLU A 124 -15.65 -15.86 2.59
CA GLU A 124 -14.31 -15.35 2.34
C GLU A 124 -14.34 -14.15 1.40
N ILE A 125 -13.51 -13.15 1.68
CA ILE A 125 -13.37 -11.95 0.87
C ILE A 125 -11.98 -11.99 0.22
N PRO A 126 -11.87 -12.30 -1.08
CA PRO A 126 -10.61 -12.12 -1.79
C PRO A 126 -10.35 -10.65 -2.01
N ILE A 127 -9.13 -10.22 -1.71
CA ILE A 127 -8.58 -8.89 -1.95
C ILE A 127 -7.55 -9.06 -3.05
N GLN A 128 -7.66 -8.31 -4.12
CA GLN A 128 -6.76 -8.42 -5.26
C GLN A 128 -6.28 -7.05 -5.68
N ALA A 129 -4.98 -6.93 -5.95
CA ALA A 129 -4.40 -5.76 -6.60
C ALA A 129 -4.16 -6.09 -8.06
N ALA A 130 -4.55 -5.20 -8.97
CA ALA A 130 -4.47 -5.43 -10.41
C ALA A 130 -3.95 -4.20 -11.17
N ILE A 131 -3.25 -4.45 -12.27
CA ILE A 131 -2.82 -3.45 -13.24
C ILE A 131 -3.40 -3.85 -14.60
N GLY A 132 -4.27 -3.00 -15.17
CA GLY A 132 -4.87 -3.28 -16.48
C GLY A 132 -5.61 -4.62 -16.52
N GLY A 133 -6.28 -5.02 -15.43
CA GLY A 133 -6.98 -6.29 -15.29
C GLY A 133 -6.09 -7.49 -14.92
N LYS A 134 -4.77 -7.36 -14.96
CA LYS A 134 -3.84 -8.41 -14.52
C LYS A 134 -3.62 -8.33 -13.01
N ILE A 135 -3.97 -9.40 -12.30
CA ILE A 135 -3.77 -9.51 -10.84
C ILE A 135 -2.27 -9.66 -10.56
N ILE A 136 -1.73 -8.77 -9.70
CA ILE A 136 -0.32 -8.76 -9.29
C ILE A 136 -0.12 -9.18 -7.83
N ALA A 137 -1.12 -8.97 -6.97
CA ALA A 137 -1.10 -9.43 -5.58
C ALA A 137 -2.49 -9.89 -5.16
N ARG A 138 -2.54 -10.84 -4.23
CA ARG A 138 -3.80 -11.40 -3.72
C ARG A 138 -3.65 -11.77 -2.25
N GLU A 139 -4.64 -11.32 -1.46
CA GLU A 139 -4.85 -11.73 -0.09
C GLU A 139 -6.30 -12.18 0.12
N THR A 140 -6.60 -12.82 1.24
CA THR A 140 -7.96 -13.30 1.50
C THR A 140 -8.33 -13.14 2.97
N VAL A 141 -9.40 -12.40 3.26
CA VAL A 141 -10.03 -12.39 4.58
C VAL A 141 -10.83 -13.68 4.74
N ARG A 142 -10.41 -14.52 5.68
CA ARG A 142 -11.05 -15.82 5.90
C ARG A 142 -12.46 -15.67 6.47
N ALA A 143 -13.40 -16.49 6.01
CA ALA A 143 -14.75 -16.53 6.56
C ALA A 143 -14.77 -16.95 8.05
N VAL A 144 -15.75 -16.42 8.79
CA VAL A 144 -16.08 -16.95 10.10
C VAL A 144 -16.55 -18.40 9.94
N ARG A 145 -15.95 -19.32 10.69
CA ARG A 145 -16.29 -20.74 10.65
C ARG A 145 -17.20 -21.07 11.84
N LYS A 146 -18.42 -21.49 11.55
CA LYS A 146 -19.32 -22.04 12.55
C LYS A 146 -19.01 -23.52 12.75
N ASP A 147 -18.88 -23.97 13.99
CA ASP A 147 -18.72 -25.39 14.29
C ASP A 147 -20.08 -26.10 14.12
N VAL A 148 -20.28 -26.65 12.93
CA VAL A 148 -21.50 -27.42 12.59
C VAL A 148 -21.44 -28.86 13.09
N LEU A 149 -20.27 -29.29 13.60
CA LEU A 149 -20.04 -30.65 14.07
C LEU A 149 -20.19 -30.77 15.62
N ALA A 150 -20.26 -29.66 16.35
CA ALA A 150 -20.34 -29.65 17.81
C ALA A 150 -21.46 -30.51 18.38
N LYS A 151 -22.57 -30.66 17.65
CA LYS A 151 -23.72 -31.48 18.07
C LYS A 151 -23.74 -32.90 17.45
N CYS A 152 -22.68 -33.31 16.77
CA CYS A 152 -22.58 -34.62 16.15
C CYS A 152 -21.87 -35.59 17.09
N TYR A 153 -22.63 -36.20 18.01
CA TYR A 153 -22.15 -37.29 18.84
C TYR A 153 -22.11 -38.58 18.00
N GLY A 154 -20.99 -39.31 18.09
CA GLY A 154 -20.84 -40.60 17.43
C GLY A 154 -20.10 -40.55 16.08
N GLY A 155 -19.76 -41.73 15.57
CA GLY A 155 -18.84 -41.91 14.42
C GLY A 155 -19.44 -41.82 13.05
N ASP A 156 -20.63 -41.21 12.83
CA ASP A 156 -21.21 -41.07 11.49
C ASP A 156 -20.45 -40.08 10.63
N ILE A 157 -19.44 -40.60 9.91
CA ILE A 157 -18.60 -39.86 9.01
C ILE A 157 -19.40 -39.25 7.87
N SER A 158 -20.42 -39.98 7.35
CA SER A 158 -21.25 -39.54 6.22
C SER A 158 -22.07 -38.30 6.59
N ARG A 159 -22.66 -38.27 7.76
CA ARG A 159 -23.40 -37.11 8.27
C ARG A 159 -22.50 -35.90 8.48
N LYS A 160 -21.30 -36.10 9.04
CA LYS A 160 -20.31 -35.04 9.22
C LYS A 160 -19.88 -34.43 7.88
N LYS A 161 -19.60 -35.26 6.86
CA LYS A 161 -19.27 -34.79 5.50
C LYS A 161 -20.40 -33.96 4.89
N LYS A 162 -21.64 -34.45 4.93
CA LYS A 162 -22.82 -33.71 4.40
C LYS A 162 -23.02 -32.35 5.08
N LEU A 163 -22.80 -32.23 6.39
CA LEU A 163 -22.91 -30.96 7.09
C LEU A 163 -21.82 -29.96 6.66
N LEU A 164 -20.59 -30.43 6.49
CA LEU A 164 -19.49 -29.59 6.01
C LEU A 164 -19.70 -29.14 4.56
N GLU A 165 -20.22 -30.03 3.69
CA GLU A 165 -20.56 -29.68 2.30
C GLU A 165 -21.66 -28.61 2.25
N LYS A 166 -22.75 -28.78 2.99
CA LYS A 166 -23.81 -27.76 3.08
C LYS A 166 -23.28 -26.42 3.59
N GLN A 167 -22.38 -26.42 4.55
CA GLN A 167 -21.74 -25.18 5.03
C GLN A 167 -20.91 -24.54 3.91
N LYS A 168 -20.14 -25.32 3.14
CA LYS A 168 -19.34 -24.87 2.03
C LYS A 168 -20.20 -24.25 0.91
N GLU A 169 -21.28 -24.94 0.54
CA GLU A 169 -22.23 -24.41 -0.48
C GLU A 169 -22.92 -23.12 0.00
N GLY A 170 -23.37 -23.08 1.27
CA GLY A 170 -23.97 -21.88 1.84
C GLY A 170 -23.01 -20.68 1.78
N LYS A 171 -21.74 -20.89 2.13
CA LYS A 171 -20.72 -19.83 2.03
C LYS A 171 -20.47 -19.39 0.59
N LYS A 172 -20.48 -20.34 -0.37
CA LYS A 172 -20.33 -20.02 -1.80
C LYS A 172 -21.50 -19.15 -2.30
N ARG A 173 -22.75 -19.46 -1.92
CA ARG A 173 -23.91 -18.64 -2.26
C ARG A 173 -23.86 -17.26 -1.61
N MET A 174 -23.49 -17.17 -0.33
CA MET A 174 -23.33 -15.88 0.37
C MET A 174 -22.28 -15.01 -0.28
N ARG A 175 -21.18 -15.58 -0.76
CA ARG A 175 -20.14 -14.84 -1.48
C ARG A 175 -20.65 -14.22 -2.80
N GLN A 176 -21.55 -14.91 -3.52
CA GLN A 176 -22.11 -14.41 -4.78
C GLN A 176 -23.06 -13.24 -4.59
N ILE A 177 -23.73 -13.14 -3.43
CA ILE A 177 -24.75 -12.13 -3.13
C ILE A 177 -24.17 -11.02 -2.22
N GLY A 178 -23.12 -11.33 -1.45
CA GLY A 178 -22.57 -10.44 -0.44
C GLY A 178 -21.82 -9.27 -1.04
N THR A 179 -22.26 -8.06 -0.71
CA THR A 179 -21.49 -6.84 -0.94
C THR A 179 -20.52 -6.60 0.19
N VAL A 180 -19.29 -6.23 -0.14
CA VAL A 180 -18.26 -5.89 0.85
C VAL A 180 -18.15 -4.37 0.90
N SER A 181 -18.58 -3.76 2.00
CA SER A 181 -18.34 -2.35 2.26
C SER A 181 -16.97 -2.18 2.91
N LEU A 182 -16.20 -1.20 2.43
CA LEU A 182 -14.93 -0.82 3.02
C LEU A 182 -15.20 0.08 4.24
N PRO A 183 -14.82 -0.31 5.47
CA PRO A 183 -14.91 0.56 6.62
C PRO A 183 -14.06 1.82 6.44
N SER A 184 -14.48 2.96 6.98
CA SER A 184 -13.72 4.22 6.93
C SER A 184 -12.32 4.08 7.51
N ASP A 185 -12.18 3.32 8.57
CA ASP A 185 -10.89 3.05 9.24
C ASP A 185 -9.93 2.24 8.34
N ALA A 186 -10.48 1.31 7.56
CA ALA A 186 -9.70 0.55 6.58
C ALA A 186 -9.16 1.47 5.47
N PHE A 187 -10.00 2.36 4.96
CA PHE A 187 -9.60 3.36 3.97
C PHE A 187 -8.48 4.26 4.50
N MET A 188 -8.66 4.84 5.70
CA MET A 188 -7.64 5.70 6.33
C MET A 188 -6.33 4.96 6.60
N SER A 189 -6.40 3.67 6.95
CA SER A 189 -5.21 2.84 7.19
C SER A 189 -4.41 2.59 5.92
N VAL A 190 -5.09 2.45 4.78
CA VAL A 190 -4.44 2.24 3.48
C VAL A 190 -3.80 3.51 2.95
N LEU A 191 -4.41 4.68 3.16
CA LEU A 191 -3.84 5.97 2.73
C LEU A 191 -2.49 6.29 3.37
N ARG A 192 -2.18 5.69 4.52
CA ARG A 192 -0.89 5.84 5.22
C ARG A 192 0.21 4.92 4.68
N ILE A 193 -0.12 4.01 3.78
CA ILE A 193 0.86 3.13 3.13
C ILE A 193 1.43 3.87 1.92
N ASN A 194 2.64 4.38 2.08
CA ASN A 194 3.41 5.04 1.02
C ASN A 194 4.46 4.09 0.45
#